data_bb51eba42518bc8f4c09e5618b38828f
#
_entry.id   bb51eba42518bc8f4c09e5618b38828f
#
_cell.length_a   1.000
_cell.length_b   1.000
_cell.length_c   1.000
_cell.angle_alpha   90.00
_cell.angle_beta   90.00
_cell.angle_gamma   90.00
#
_symmetry.space_group_name_H-M   'P 1'
#
loop_
_entity.id
_entity.type
_entity.pdbx_description
1 polymer ?
#
loop_
_entity_poly.entity_id
_entity_poly.type
_entity_poly.pdbx_seq_one_letter_code
_entity_poly.pdbx_strand_id
1 'polypeptide(L)'
;MKSYNVSNAQDVVLSDLEYICSSLEKELLLLSGKRVLIAGGAGFLGYYLVQTILHWNKKNNKPPINLVVYDNFIRGVPKWLKELLNNNDNFIVEDFDVTNPLPEEIEDFQYIIHAATIASPVYYRLNPIETMNANIEGLQNFLEYCLSQKQKQKY
;
A
#
# COMPACT_ATOMS: atom_id res chain seq x y z
N MET A 1 -5.53 -6.75 -29.38
CA MET A 1 -5.25 -7.56 -28.19
C MET A 1 -3.88 -8.20 -28.38
N LYS A 2 -2.86 -7.84 -27.59
CA LYS A 2 -1.58 -8.56 -27.65
C LYS A 2 -1.81 -9.91 -26.98
N SER A 3 -1.61 -11.01 -27.71
CA SER A 3 -1.61 -12.35 -27.12
C SER A 3 -0.30 -12.50 -26.32
N TYR A 4 -0.41 -12.49 -24.99
CA TYR A 4 0.72 -12.82 -24.14
C TYR A 4 0.83 -14.35 -24.09
N ASN A 5 2.00 -14.87 -24.44
CA ASN A 5 2.33 -16.27 -24.23
C ASN A 5 2.63 -16.45 -22.73
N VAL A 6 1.59 -16.76 -21.94
CA VAL A 6 1.68 -16.95 -20.50
C VAL A 6 2.26 -18.34 -20.23
N SER A 7 3.51 -18.42 -19.81
CA SER A 7 4.18 -19.69 -19.52
C SER A 7 4.21 -20.06 -18.03
N ASN A 8 4.07 -19.06 -17.14
CA ASN A 8 4.11 -19.26 -15.68
C ASN A 8 3.37 -18.13 -14.93
N ALA A 9 3.23 -18.29 -13.60
CA ALA A 9 2.51 -17.32 -12.77
C ALA A 9 3.17 -15.92 -12.77
N GLN A 10 4.48 -15.81 -12.94
CA GLN A 10 5.18 -14.52 -13.00
C GLN A 10 4.84 -13.75 -14.27
N ASP A 11 4.67 -14.44 -15.41
CA ASP A 11 4.25 -13.81 -16.66
C ASP A 11 2.83 -13.25 -16.56
N VAL A 12 1.94 -13.94 -15.84
CA VAL A 12 0.58 -13.41 -15.56
C VAL A 12 0.66 -12.13 -14.78
N VAL A 13 1.38 -12.13 -13.65
CA VAL A 13 1.53 -10.95 -12.80
C VAL A 13 2.13 -9.79 -13.59
N LEU A 14 3.18 -10.02 -14.37
CA LEU A 14 3.80 -8.98 -15.18
C LEU A 14 2.82 -8.39 -16.20
N SER A 15 2.05 -9.25 -16.89
CA SER A 15 1.01 -8.81 -17.82
C SER A 15 -0.07 -7.96 -17.13
N ASP A 16 -0.50 -8.39 -15.93
CA ASP A 16 -1.48 -7.65 -15.13
C ASP A 16 -0.93 -6.27 -14.73
N LEU A 17 0.31 -6.22 -14.25
CA LEU A 17 0.95 -4.95 -13.86
C LEU A 17 1.09 -3.99 -15.06
N GLU A 18 1.44 -4.49 -16.24
CA GLU A 18 1.48 -3.68 -17.46
C GLU A 18 0.11 -3.14 -17.83
N TYR A 19 -0.93 -3.98 -17.76
CA TYR A 19 -2.30 -3.59 -18.02
C TYR A 19 -2.78 -2.53 -17.00
N ILE A 20 -2.55 -2.75 -15.70
CA ILE A 20 -2.95 -1.83 -14.64
C ILE A 20 -2.22 -0.48 -14.81
N CYS A 21 -0.90 -0.48 -15.01
CA CYS A 21 -0.13 0.75 -15.20
C CYS A 21 -0.58 1.53 -16.43
N SER A 22 -0.91 0.85 -17.53
CA SER A 22 -1.42 1.53 -18.74
C SER A 22 -2.84 2.08 -18.54
N SER A 23 -3.66 1.38 -17.78
CA SER A 23 -5.06 1.79 -17.49
C SER A 23 -5.14 2.94 -16.51
N LEU A 24 -4.19 3.03 -15.56
CA LEU A 24 -4.12 4.03 -14.49
C LEU A 24 -2.99 5.05 -14.72
N GLU A 25 -2.56 5.27 -15.95
CA GLU A 25 -1.44 6.16 -16.25
C GLU A 25 -1.64 7.57 -15.68
N LYS A 26 -2.83 8.13 -15.77
CA LYS A 26 -3.15 9.48 -15.27
C LYS A 26 -3.06 9.55 -13.75
N GLU A 27 -3.60 8.55 -13.06
CA GLU A 27 -3.61 8.46 -11.61
C GLU A 27 -2.18 8.27 -11.08
N LEU A 28 -1.41 7.40 -11.70
CA LEU A 28 -0.01 7.17 -11.34
C LEU A 28 0.87 8.40 -11.60
N LEU A 29 0.59 9.18 -12.65
CA LEU A 29 1.24 10.46 -12.87
C LEU A 29 0.93 11.49 -11.77
N LEU A 30 -0.28 11.51 -11.22
CA LEU A 30 -0.62 12.37 -10.07
C LEU A 30 0.12 11.97 -8.80
N LEU A 31 0.43 10.68 -8.63
CA LEU A 31 1.20 10.17 -7.50
C LEU A 31 2.73 10.36 -7.66
N SER A 32 3.22 10.65 -8.86
CA SER A 32 4.65 10.79 -9.15
C SER A 32 5.31 11.85 -8.26
N GLY A 33 6.41 11.48 -7.59
CA GLY A 33 7.13 12.31 -6.62
C GLY A 33 6.41 12.50 -5.28
N LYS A 34 5.28 11.84 -5.08
CA LYS A 34 4.51 11.92 -3.83
C LYS A 34 4.84 10.76 -2.90
N ARG A 35 4.55 10.97 -1.61
CA ARG A 35 4.63 9.94 -0.58
C ARG A 35 3.25 9.31 -0.39
N VAL A 36 3.17 8.01 -0.60
CA VAL A 36 1.92 7.22 -0.54
C VAL A 36 2.04 6.18 0.55
N LEU A 37 1.08 6.15 1.47
CA LEU A 37 0.94 5.11 2.46
C LEU A 37 -0.11 4.09 2.01
N ILE A 38 0.23 2.80 2.11
CA ILE A 38 -0.72 1.69 2.00
C ILE A 38 -0.74 0.94 3.33
N ALA A 39 -1.82 1.09 4.09
CA ALA A 39 -2.06 0.29 5.27
C ALA A 39 -2.71 -1.05 4.88
N GLY A 40 -2.18 -2.17 5.38
CA GLY A 40 -2.57 -3.51 4.96
C GLY A 40 -1.92 -3.94 3.63
N GLY A 41 -0.76 -3.37 3.33
CA GLY A 41 -0.08 -3.62 2.05
C GLY A 41 0.50 -5.03 1.89
N ALA A 42 0.67 -5.80 2.96
CA ALA A 42 1.06 -7.21 2.91
C ALA A 42 -0.13 -8.16 2.61
N GLY A 43 -1.36 -7.63 2.55
CA GLY A 43 -2.58 -8.37 2.29
C GLY A 43 -2.80 -8.73 0.81
N PHE A 44 -3.95 -9.35 0.53
CA PHE A 44 -4.31 -9.83 -0.81
C PHE A 44 -4.40 -8.69 -1.85
N LEU A 45 -5.11 -7.61 -1.55
CA LEU A 45 -5.19 -6.45 -2.44
C LEU A 45 -3.87 -5.66 -2.43
N GLY A 46 -3.18 -5.59 -1.28
CA GLY A 46 -1.88 -4.97 -1.14
C GLY A 46 -0.84 -5.52 -2.10
N TYR A 47 -0.91 -6.81 -2.40
CA TYR A 47 -0.02 -7.46 -3.38
C TYR A 47 0.01 -6.73 -4.73
N TYR A 48 -1.15 -6.43 -5.31
CA TYR A 48 -1.22 -5.71 -6.59
C TYR A 48 -0.98 -4.21 -6.44
N LEU A 49 -1.47 -3.57 -5.38
CA LEU A 49 -1.25 -2.15 -5.15
C LEU A 49 0.23 -1.81 -5.02
N VAL A 50 0.96 -2.55 -4.18
CA VAL A 50 2.40 -2.37 -3.96
C VAL A 50 3.18 -2.63 -5.25
N GLN A 51 2.94 -3.76 -5.89
CA GLN A 51 3.68 -4.12 -7.11
C GLN A 51 3.40 -3.18 -8.28
N THR A 52 2.17 -2.68 -8.43
CA THR A 52 1.82 -1.68 -9.45
C THR A 52 2.66 -0.43 -9.31
N ILE A 53 2.75 0.13 -8.09
CA ILE A 53 3.55 1.34 -7.83
C ILE A 53 5.04 1.09 -8.10
N LEU A 54 5.58 -0.03 -7.61
CA LEU A 54 6.98 -0.35 -7.82
C LEU A 54 7.31 -0.66 -9.29
N HIS A 55 6.38 -1.30 -10.02
CA HIS A 55 6.51 -1.53 -11.44
C HIS A 55 6.48 -0.22 -12.23
N TRP A 56 5.57 0.70 -11.88
CA TRP A 56 5.52 2.04 -12.44
C TRP A 56 6.85 2.78 -12.22
N ASN A 57 7.37 2.81 -11.00
CA ASN A 57 8.65 3.46 -10.69
C ASN A 57 9.81 2.94 -11.54
N LYS A 58 9.83 1.63 -11.83
CA LYS A 58 10.89 1.01 -12.65
C LYS A 58 10.80 1.36 -14.15
N LYS A 59 9.58 1.58 -14.65
CA LYS A 59 9.34 1.77 -16.10
C LYS A 59 9.31 3.23 -16.54
N ASN A 60 9.17 4.16 -15.60
CA ASN A 60 9.03 5.57 -15.91
C ASN A 60 10.27 6.39 -15.57
N ASN A 61 10.55 7.41 -16.41
CA ASN A 61 11.58 8.42 -16.13
C ASN A 61 11.00 9.62 -15.34
N LYS A 62 9.89 9.41 -14.62
CA LYS A 62 9.27 10.40 -13.74
C LYS A 62 9.81 10.27 -12.33
N PRO A 63 9.69 11.32 -11.49
CA PRO A 63 10.03 11.20 -10.08
C PRO A 63 9.31 10.00 -9.45
N PRO A 64 10.01 9.12 -8.73
CA PRO A 64 9.41 7.91 -8.21
C PRO A 64 8.33 8.23 -7.16
N ILE A 65 7.34 7.38 -7.06
CA ILE A 65 6.38 7.38 -5.96
C ILE A 65 7.08 6.80 -4.74
N ASN A 66 7.16 7.55 -3.64
CA ASN A 66 7.74 7.08 -2.38
C ASN A 66 6.69 6.27 -1.64
N LEU A 67 6.82 4.95 -1.68
CA LEU A 67 5.83 4.04 -1.14
C LEU A 67 6.19 3.60 0.28
N VAL A 68 5.25 3.78 1.20
CA VAL A 68 5.32 3.23 2.56
C VAL A 68 4.19 2.23 2.74
N VAL A 69 4.50 1.10 3.32
CA VAL A 69 3.53 0.05 3.69
C VAL A 69 3.52 -0.10 5.20
N TYR A 70 2.33 -0.02 5.79
CA TYR A 70 2.07 -0.41 7.17
C TYR A 70 1.26 -1.70 7.19
N ASP A 71 1.73 -2.67 7.97
CA ASP A 71 1.02 -3.93 8.19
C ASP A 71 1.43 -4.51 9.55
N ASN A 72 0.52 -5.07 10.31
CA ASN A 72 0.85 -5.70 11.61
C ASN A 72 1.30 -7.15 11.45
N PHE A 73 1.40 -7.63 10.24
CA PHE A 73 1.85 -8.97 9.87
C PHE A 73 1.22 -10.11 10.68
N ILE A 74 -0.03 -9.96 11.11
CA ILE A 74 -0.76 -10.99 11.87
C ILE A 74 -0.75 -12.37 11.18
N ARG A 75 -0.56 -12.38 9.86
CA ARG A 75 -0.42 -13.60 9.05
C ARG A 75 1.03 -13.92 8.64
N GLY A 76 2.00 -13.22 9.25
CA GLY A 76 3.41 -13.29 8.90
C GLY A 76 3.77 -12.45 7.67
N VAL A 77 5.06 -12.15 7.53
CA VAL A 77 5.59 -11.35 6.40
C VAL A 77 5.66 -12.21 5.15
N PRO A 78 4.92 -11.89 4.08
CA PRO A 78 4.93 -12.70 2.86
C PRO A 78 6.28 -12.63 2.14
N LYS A 79 6.65 -13.74 1.50
CA LYS A 79 7.95 -13.87 0.82
C LYS A 79 8.16 -12.81 -0.28
N TRP A 80 7.13 -12.54 -1.08
CA TRP A 80 7.18 -11.56 -2.16
C TRP A 80 7.52 -10.15 -1.67
N LEU A 81 7.03 -9.78 -0.47
CA LEU A 81 7.28 -8.46 0.11
C LEU A 81 8.75 -8.31 0.53
N LYS A 82 9.32 -9.36 1.13
CA LYS A 82 10.76 -9.39 1.48
C LYS A 82 11.67 -9.28 0.25
N GLU A 83 11.29 -9.93 -0.85
CA GLU A 83 12.05 -9.87 -2.11
C GLU A 83 12.02 -8.46 -2.73
N LEU A 84 10.91 -7.73 -2.59
CA LEU A 84 10.78 -6.37 -3.12
C LEU A 84 11.57 -5.33 -2.32
N LEU A 85 11.68 -5.50 -1.01
CA LEU A 85 12.42 -4.56 -0.14
C LEU A 85 13.88 -4.41 -0.54
N ASN A 86 14.53 -5.49 -0.93
CA ASN A 86 15.96 -5.48 -1.26
C ASN A 86 16.30 -4.77 -2.57
N ASN A 87 15.30 -4.40 -3.39
CA ASN A 87 15.52 -3.95 -4.76
C ASN A 87 14.86 -2.60 -5.08
N ASN A 88 14.39 -1.86 -4.08
CA ASN A 88 13.67 -0.61 -4.29
C ASN A 88 13.98 0.43 -3.22
N ASP A 89 14.72 1.47 -3.56
CA ASP A 89 15.15 2.54 -2.63
C ASP A 89 13.98 3.44 -2.16
N ASN A 90 12.90 3.50 -2.94
CA ASN A 90 11.71 4.30 -2.64
C ASN A 90 10.58 3.47 -2.02
N PHE A 91 10.93 2.41 -1.30
CA PHE A 91 9.98 1.48 -0.70
C PHE A 91 10.36 1.17 0.74
N ILE A 92 9.45 1.50 1.65
CA ILE A 92 9.60 1.27 3.10
C ILE A 92 8.44 0.39 3.55
N VAL A 93 8.74 -0.55 4.43
CA VAL A 93 7.73 -1.42 5.07
C VAL A 93 7.96 -1.40 6.56
N GLU A 94 6.91 -1.13 7.31
CA GLU A 94 6.93 -1.05 8.77
C GLU A 94 5.89 -1.97 9.39
N ASP A 95 6.28 -2.62 10.50
CA ASP A 95 5.36 -3.35 11.37
C ASP A 95 4.56 -2.31 12.17
N PHE A 96 3.30 -2.13 11.80
CA PHE A 96 2.44 -1.14 12.42
C PHE A 96 0.98 -1.60 12.45
N ASP A 97 0.38 -1.53 13.63
CA ASP A 97 -1.05 -1.76 13.81
C ASP A 97 -1.81 -0.45 13.66
N VAL A 98 -2.72 -0.39 12.70
CA VAL A 98 -3.51 0.80 12.37
C VAL A 98 -4.44 1.28 13.50
N THR A 99 -4.70 0.43 14.50
CA THR A 99 -5.45 0.83 15.70
C THR A 99 -4.65 1.75 16.63
N ASN A 100 -3.33 1.85 16.41
CA ASN A 100 -2.49 2.82 17.11
C ASN A 100 -2.49 4.18 16.38
N PRO A 101 -2.40 5.30 17.10
CA PRO A 101 -2.17 6.62 16.49
C PRO A 101 -0.87 6.64 15.67
N LEU A 102 -0.86 7.37 14.55
CA LEU A 102 0.37 7.54 13.78
C LEU A 102 1.41 8.32 14.60
N PRO A 103 2.72 7.99 14.46
CA PRO A 103 3.79 8.73 15.12
C PRO A 103 3.77 10.22 14.79
N GLU A 104 4.07 11.09 15.77
CA GLU A 104 4.06 12.55 15.57
C GLU A 104 5.15 13.02 14.62
N GLU A 105 6.29 12.33 14.57
CA GLU A 105 7.47 12.67 13.77
C GLU A 105 7.48 11.98 12.38
N ILE A 106 6.32 11.56 11.90
CA ILE A 106 6.23 10.92 10.59
C ILE A 106 6.26 11.97 9.47
N GLU A 107 6.93 11.66 8.37
CA GLU A 107 6.90 12.50 7.16
C GLU A 107 5.49 12.52 6.55
N ASP A 108 5.13 13.66 5.94
CA ASP A 108 3.80 13.88 5.40
C ASP A 108 3.45 12.93 4.25
N PHE A 109 2.35 12.22 4.38
CA PHE A 109 1.73 11.47 3.29
C PHE A 109 0.78 12.36 2.50
N GLN A 110 0.93 12.41 1.19
CA GLN A 110 -0.02 13.09 0.32
C GLN A 110 -1.22 12.21 -0.03
N TYR A 111 -1.04 10.89 0.05
CA TYR A 111 -2.11 9.91 -0.21
C TYR A 111 -2.01 8.76 0.77
N ILE A 112 -3.15 8.33 1.28
CA ILE A 112 -3.29 7.18 2.18
C ILE A 112 -4.33 6.23 1.60
N ILE A 113 -3.96 4.96 1.44
CA ILE A 113 -4.86 3.87 1.07
C ILE A 113 -5.03 2.97 2.30
N HIS A 114 -6.21 3.01 2.90
CA HIS A 114 -6.53 2.14 4.03
C HIS A 114 -7.13 0.83 3.53
N ALA A 115 -6.31 -0.22 3.46
CA ALA A 115 -6.68 -1.58 3.08
C ALA A 115 -6.46 -2.60 4.22
N ALA A 116 -6.10 -2.10 5.42
CA ALA A 116 -5.89 -2.95 6.58
C ALA A 116 -7.23 -3.38 7.17
N THR A 117 -7.53 -4.67 7.07
CA THR A 117 -8.68 -5.32 7.71
C THR A 117 -8.48 -6.82 7.76
N ILE A 118 -9.17 -7.50 8.68
CA ILE A 118 -9.23 -8.96 8.72
C ILE A 118 -10.29 -9.42 7.71
N ALA A 119 -9.89 -9.67 6.46
CA ALA A 119 -10.81 -9.94 5.35
C ALA A 119 -11.27 -11.40 5.23
N SER A 120 -10.59 -12.37 5.90
CA SER A 120 -10.94 -13.78 5.78
C SER A 120 -12.18 -14.15 6.62
N PRO A 121 -13.21 -14.82 6.04
CA PRO A 121 -14.43 -15.21 6.75
C PRO A 121 -14.22 -16.01 8.04
N VAL A 122 -13.21 -16.84 8.08
CA VAL A 122 -12.85 -17.61 9.29
C VAL A 122 -12.29 -16.69 10.37
N TYR A 123 -11.35 -15.81 9.98
CA TYR A 123 -10.65 -14.96 10.95
C TYR A 123 -11.51 -13.81 11.47
N TYR A 124 -12.32 -13.12 10.64
CA TYR A 124 -13.16 -12.05 11.16
C TYR A 124 -14.32 -12.54 12.03
N ARG A 125 -14.76 -13.81 11.86
CA ARG A 125 -15.74 -14.41 12.77
C ARG A 125 -15.15 -14.79 14.13
N LEU A 126 -13.87 -15.15 14.15
CA LEU A 126 -13.14 -15.46 15.39
C LEU A 126 -12.67 -14.21 16.12
N ASN A 127 -12.42 -13.11 15.38
CA ASN A 127 -11.89 -11.85 15.92
C ASN A 127 -12.77 -10.66 15.46
N PRO A 128 -14.07 -10.63 15.85
CA PRO A 128 -14.99 -9.60 15.34
C PRO A 128 -14.67 -8.20 15.87
N ILE A 129 -14.19 -8.08 17.10
CA ILE A 129 -13.83 -6.80 17.72
C ILE A 129 -12.59 -6.23 17.05
N GLU A 130 -11.54 -7.02 16.91
CA GLU A 130 -10.29 -6.63 16.24
C GLU A 130 -10.55 -6.22 14.78
N THR A 131 -11.46 -6.94 14.11
CA THR A 131 -11.88 -6.58 12.74
C THR A 131 -12.57 -5.22 12.72
N MET A 132 -13.48 -4.97 13.66
CA MET A 132 -14.18 -3.69 13.78
C MET A 132 -13.20 -2.56 14.10
N ASN A 133 -12.29 -2.78 15.05
CA ASN A 133 -11.30 -1.76 15.45
C ASN A 133 -10.37 -1.39 14.28
N ALA A 134 -9.85 -2.37 13.54
CA ALA A 134 -9.02 -2.09 12.36
C ALA A 134 -9.75 -1.22 11.32
N ASN A 135 -11.06 -1.43 11.13
CA ASN A 135 -11.84 -0.65 10.17
C ASN A 135 -12.27 0.73 10.71
N ILE A 136 -12.60 0.86 11.99
CA ILE A 136 -13.16 2.09 12.58
C ILE A 136 -12.05 2.94 13.22
N GLU A 137 -11.34 2.41 14.21
CA GLU A 137 -10.26 3.11 14.89
C GLU A 137 -9.09 3.40 13.93
N GLY A 138 -8.73 2.41 13.09
CA GLY A 138 -7.71 2.58 12.07
C GLY A 138 -8.03 3.71 11.09
N LEU A 139 -9.28 3.78 10.60
CA LEU A 139 -9.71 4.89 9.76
C LEU A 139 -9.71 6.22 10.52
N GLN A 140 -10.18 6.23 11.76
CA GLN A 140 -10.17 7.44 12.60
C GLN A 140 -8.76 7.98 12.78
N ASN A 141 -7.78 7.14 13.11
CA ASN A 141 -6.38 7.53 13.26
C ASN A 141 -5.81 8.20 11.99
N PHE A 142 -6.12 7.66 10.81
CA PHE A 142 -5.72 8.30 9.54
C PHE A 142 -6.41 9.63 9.29
N LEU A 143 -7.68 9.77 9.63
CA LEU A 143 -8.41 11.03 9.50
C LEU A 143 -7.89 12.10 10.47
N GLU A 144 -7.59 11.74 11.70
CA GLU A 144 -6.98 12.63 12.69
C GLU A 144 -5.59 13.10 12.24
N TYR A 145 -4.77 12.19 11.72
CA TYR A 145 -3.52 12.53 11.07
C TYR A 145 -3.71 13.54 9.93
N CYS A 146 -4.62 13.30 9.01
CA CYS A 146 -4.90 14.23 7.90
C CYS A 146 -5.35 15.61 8.38
N LEU A 147 -6.12 15.68 9.46
CA LEU A 147 -6.55 16.95 10.06
C LEU A 147 -5.37 17.70 10.70
N SER A 148 -4.48 16.99 11.39
CA SER A 148 -3.28 17.57 11.98
C SER A 148 -2.34 18.18 10.94
N GLN A 149 -2.18 17.53 9.79
CA GLN A 149 -1.36 18.04 8.69
C GLN A 149 -1.93 19.32 8.09
N LYS A 150 -3.25 19.42 7.92
CA LYS A 150 -3.89 20.67 7.47
C LYS A 150 -3.68 21.85 8.44
N GLN A 151 -3.56 21.58 9.73
CA GLN A 151 -3.28 22.61 10.72
C GLN A 151 -1.82 23.09 10.64
N LYS A 152 -0.86 22.18 10.46
CA LYS A 152 0.57 22.53 10.28
C LYS A 152 0.83 23.40 9.04
N GLN A 153 0.05 23.21 7.96
CA GLN A 153 0.20 23.98 6.72
C GLN A 153 -0.39 25.40 6.76
N LYS A 154 -1.08 25.77 7.84
CA LYS A 154 -1.69 27.10 8.01
C LYS A 154 -0.82 28.09 8.78
N TYR A 155 0.32 27.66 9.29
CA TYR A 155 1.32 28.46 10.00
C TYR A 155 2.67 28.35 9.30
#